data_6abcae0352e18ec0f2035ca79afac616
#
_entry.id   6abcae0352e18ec0f2035ca79afac616
#
_cell.length_a   1.000
_cell.length_b   1.000
_cell.length_c   1.000
_cell.angle_alpha   90.00
_cell.angle_beta   90.00
_cell.angle_gamma   90.00
#
_symmetry.space_group_name_H-M   'P 1'
#
loop_
_entity.id
_entity.type
_entity.pdbx_description
1 polymer ?
#
loop_
_entity_poly.entity_id
_entity_poly.type
_entity_poly.pdbx_seq_one_letter_code
_entity_poly.pdbx_strand_id
1 'polypeptide(L)'
;MYNSAKKKILFSKVKSTPFPYLFIRNLIGSKELANLNRVLPDYDSILEDNVLYQSTSKSKKTILPSSRNYKNLNRNKEFKKLNFIFKKLKPVIIKKFNKHIKNYVKRKISINSLKYHSSYSVMKKGYKKSPHLDRRDHLIHMIFYPYSDPQKGGEICIHKLKKKKNSFDVFPKKNSLTINKKFKVFNNSCIIILNVPWAYHSVSPYKSNKDRKYFYMVYDFPIIKSGSKYKHRKAGFNQNQFWKHEVAIKSSKRKKTFLTE
;
A
#
# COMPACT_ATOMS: atom_id res chain seq x y z
N MET A 1 -12.49 -13.89 10.84
CA MET A 1 -11.64 -12.88 10.15
C MET A 1 -11.90 -12.81 8.64
N TYR A 2 -11.67 -13.86 7.83
CA TYR A 2 -11.84 -13.81 6.36
C TYR A 2 -13.26 -13.39 5.92
N ASN A 3 -14.29 -14.05 6.39
CA ASN A 3 -15.68 -13.75 5.98
C ASN A 3 -16.11 -12.33 6.36
N SER A 4 -15.69 -11.83 7.53
CA SER A 4 -15.94 -10.45 7.96
C SER A 4 -15.28 -9.46 6.99
N ALA A 5 -13.98 -9.62 6.72
CA ALA A 5 -13.25 -8.74 5.81
C ALA A 5 -13.81 -8.80 4.38
N LYS A 6 -14.12 -10.01 3.87
CA LYS A 6 -14.74 -10.22 2.56
C LYS A 6 -16.07 -9.47 2.46
N LYS A 7 -16.97 -9.66 3.44
CA LYS A 7 -18.28 -8.99 3.49
C LYS A 7 -18.11 -7.47 3.43
N LYS A 8 -17.25 -6.91 4.28
CA LYS A 8 -17.01 -5.45 4.33
C LYS A 8 -16.44 -4.89 3.04
N ILE A 9 -15.51 -5.58 2.38
CA ILE A 9 -14.97 -5.17 1.09
C ILE A 9 -16.07 -5.18 0.02
N LEU A 10 -16.90 -6.23 -0.03
CA LEU A 10 -17.96 -6.36 -1.02
C LEU A 10 -19.02 -5.26 -0.87
N PHE A 11 -19.43 -4.94 0.34
CA PHE A 11 -20.46 -3.93 0.60
C PHE A 11 -19.95 -2.48 0.58
N SER A 12 -18.64 -2.25 0.69
CA SER A 12 -18.07 -0.91 0.60
C SER A 12 -18.08 -0.40 -0.84
N LYS A 13 -18.40 0.89 -1.03
CA LYS A 13 -18.43 1.53 -2.35
C LYS A 13 -17.02 2.04 -2.72
N VAL A 14 -16.52 1.65 -3.89
CA VAL A 14 -15.29 2.25 -4.44
C VAL A 14 -15.57 3.71 -4.78
N LYS A 15 -14.78 4.62 -4.23
CA LYS A 15 -14.76 6.02 -4.61
C LYS A 15 -13.84 6.16 -5.81
N SER A 16 -14.27 6.91 -6.82
CA SER A 16 -13.55 7.05 -8.10
C SER A 16 -12.71 8.32 -8.20
N THR A 17 -12.99 9.30 -7.35
CA THR A 17 -12.37 10.64 -7.41
C THR A 17 -11.54 10.89 -6.14
N PRO A 18 -10.30 11.39 -6.29
CA PRO A 18 -9.58 11.72 -7.53
C PRO A 18 -9.00 10.50 -8.25
N PHE A 19 -8.98 9.35 -7.63
CA PHE A 19 -8.58 8.04 -8.14
C PHE A 19 -9.35 6.92 -7.41
N PRO A 20 -9.37 5.68 -7.90
CA PRO A 20 -10.16 4.63 -7.26
C PRO A 20 -9.57 4.19 -5.90
N TYR A 21 -10.38 4.25 -4.85
CA TYR A 21 -10.00 3.78 -3.51
C TYR A 21 -11.22 3.30 -2.69
N LEU A 22 -10.93 2.53 -1.63
CA LEU A 22 -11.86 2.16 -0.57
C LEU A 22 -11.27 2.57 0.78
N PHE A 23 -12.12 3.06 1.69
CA PHE A 23 -11.77 3.21 3.11
C PHE A 23 -12.78 2.42 3.94
N ILE A 24 -12.29 1.48 4.74
CA ILE A 24 -13.10 0.52 5.49
C ILE A 24 -12.74 0.64 6.97
N ARG A 25 -13.75 0.76 7.84
CA ARG A 25 -13.61 0.66 9.29
C ARG A 25 -14.00 -0.74 9.77
N ASN A 26 -13.43 -1.14 10.91
CA ASN A 26 -13.74 -2.43 11.57
C ASN A 26 -13.58 -3.62 10.61
N LEU A 27 -12.46 -3.69 9.88
CA LEU A 27 -12.24 -4.66 8.82
C LEU A 27 -12.32 -6.11 9.31
N ILE A 28 -11.76 -6.40 10.50
CA ILE A 28 -11.76 -7.72 11.14
C ILE A 28 -12.56 -7.68 12.45
N GLY A 29 -12.84 -8.84 13.02
CA GLY A 29 -13.54 -8.92 14.31
C GLY A 29 -12.71 -8.37 15.47
N SER A 30 -13.37 -7.90 16.54
CA SER A 30 -12.70 -7.32 17.72
C SER A 30 -11.79 -8.31 18.45
N LYS A 31 -12.22 -9.56 18.60
CA LYS A 31 -11.42 -10.64 19.19
C LYS A 31 -10.15 -10.92 18.40
N GLU A 32 -10.26 -11.02 17.08
CA GLU A 32 -9.10 -11.23 16.20
C GLU A 32 -8.16 -10.03 16.22
N LEU A 33 -8.70 -8.81 16.29
CA LEU A 33 -7.90 -7.60 16.42
C LEU A 33 -7.10 -7.58 17.73
N ALA A 34 -7.75 -7.89 18.84
CA ALA A 34 -7.11 -7.96 20.16
C ALA A 34 -5.98 -8.99 20.17
N ASN A 35 -6.24 -10.19 19.65
CA ASN A 35 -5.22 -11.24 19.57
C ASN A 35 -4.03 -10.82 18.67
N LEU A 36 -4.31 -10.18 17.53
CA LEU A 36 -3.26 -9.67 16.66
C LEU A 36 -2.42 -8.60 17.38
N ASN A 37 -3.04 -7.65 18.08
CA ASN A 37 -2.32 -6.57 18.73
C ASN A 37 -1.40 -7.04 19.89
N ARG A 38 -1.73 -8.15 20.54
CA ARG A 38 -0.87 -8.75 21.59
C ARG A 38 0.47 -9.24 21.06
N VAL A 39 0.54 -9.61 19.79
CA VAL A 39 1.73 -10.24 19.19
C VAL A 39 2.52 -9.30 18.28
N LEU A 40 2.00 -8.11 18.00
CA LEU A 40 2.68 -7.14 17.17
C LEU A 40 3.68 -6.33 17.98
N PRO A 41 4.96 -6.29 17.58
CA PRO A 41 5.98 -5.55 18.31
C PRO A 41 5.71 -4.05 18.27
N ASP A 42 6.15 -3.38 19.31
CA ASP A 42 6.21 -1.92 19.40
C ASP A 42 7.47 -1.40 18.74
N TYR A 43 7.58 -0.08 18.57
CA TYR A 43 8.69 0.54 17.88
C TYR A 43 10.05 0.15 18.47
N ASP A 44 10.19 0.17 19.80
CA ASP A 44 11.47 -0.03 20.46
C ASP A 44 11.89 -1.50 20.48
N SER A 45 10.93 -2.43 20.37
CA SER A 45 11.20 -3.87 20.27
C SER A 45 11.67 -4.35 18.91
N ILE A 46 11.64 -3.47 17.87
CA ILE A 46 12.13 -3.81 16.53
C ILE A 46 13.62 -3.51 16.44
N LEU A 47 14.42 -4.56 16.20
CA LEU A 47 15.87 -4.46 16.04
C LEU A 47 16.25 -3.67 14.77
N GLU A 48 17.26 -2.81 14.85
CA GLU A 48 17.61 -1.89 13.76
C GLU A 48 18.28 -2.56 12.58
N ASP A 49 19.06 -3.59 12.80
CA ASP A 49 19.76 -4.38 11.79
C ASP A 49 18.85 -5.04 10.76
N ASN A 50 17.57 -5.18 11.09
CA ASN A 50 16.56 -5.80 10.24
C ASN A 50 15.52 -4.81 9.69
N VAL A 51 15.78 -3.53 9.80
CA VAL A 51 14.86 -2.47 9.38
C VAL A 51 15.29 -1.91 8.04
N LEU A 52 14.41 -1.99 7.05
CA LEU A 52 14.67 -1.34 5.79
C LEU A 52 14.50 0.18 5.93
N TYR A 53 15.57 0.88 5.77
CA TYR A 53 15.62 2.33 5.73
C TYR A 53 14.98 2.86 4.44
N GLN A 54 13.67 2.98 4.40
CA GLN A 54 12.99 3.67 3.30
C GLN A 54 12.38 4.99 3.71
N SER A 55 12.39 5.35 4.97
CA SER A 55 11.97 6.67 5.37
C SER A 55 13.16 7.42 5.95
N THR A 56 13.35 8.63 5.49
CA THR A 56 14.26 9.61 6.08
C THR A 56 13.86 10.02 7.51
N SER A 57 12.87 9.38 8.07
CA SER A 57 12.32 9.69 9.39
C SER A 57 12.73 8.62 10.40
N LYS A 58 13.46 9.03 11.42
CA LYS A 58 13.76 8.24 12.61
C LYS A 58 12.48 7.82 13.39
N SER A 59 11.31 8.31 12.98
CA SER A 59 10.02 8.02 13.61
C SER A 59 9.27 6.84 12.99
N LYS A 60 9.92 6.02 12.15
CA LYS A 60 9.30 4.85 11.54
C LYS A 60 10.28 3.71 11.43
N LYS A 61 9.86 2.53 11.87
CA LYS A 61 10.55 1.27 11.59
C LYS A 61 9.66 0.37 10.72
N THR A 62 10.27 -0.36 9.78
CA THR A 62 9.56 -1.26 8.86
C THR A 62 10.21 -2.63 8.85
N ILE A 63 9.44 -3.66 9.09
CA ILE A 63 9.85 -5.06 9.01
C ILE A 63 9.45 -5.60 7.64
N LEU A 64 10.42 -5.95 6.83
CA LEU A 64 10.21 -6.51 5.49
C LEU A 64 10.19 -8.05 5.50
N PRO A 65 9.55 -8.69 4.50
CA PRO A 65 9.51 -10.15 4.37
C PRO A 65 10.88 -10.84 4.37
N SER A 66 11.92 -10.15 3.91
CA SER A 66 13.30 -10.66 3.89
C SER A 66 14.03 -10.57 5.23
N SER A 67 13.50 -9.80 6.20
CA SER A 67 14.17 -9.55 7.47
C SER A 67 14.01 -10.70 8.47
N ARG A 68 14.99 -10.82 9.40
CA ARG A 68 14.92 -11.76 10.53
C ARG A 68 13.67 -11.48 11.40
N ASN A 69 13.38 -10.22 11.67
CA ASN A 69 12.18 -9.83 12.43
C ASN A 69 10.88 -10.33 11.78
N TYR A 70 10.78 -10.31 10.44
CA TYR A 70 9.61 -10.83 9.76
C TYR A 70 9.49 -12.35 9.89
N LYS A 71 10.60 -13.07 9.81
CA LYS A 71 10.63 -14.53 10.04
C LYS A 71 10.11 -14.87 11.43
N ASN A 72 10.52 -14.11 12.45
CA ASN A 72 10.06 -14.29 13.83
C ASN A 72 8.57 -13.98 13.96
N LEU A 73 8.11 -12.85 13.44
CA LEU A 73 6.68 -12.52 13.41
C LEU A 73 5.87 -13.60 12.67
N ASN A 74 6.37 -14.11 11.57
CA ASN A 74 5.69 -15.12 10.78
C ASN A 74 5.64 -16.51 11.44
N ARG A 75 6.30 -16.74 12.59
CA ARG A 75 6.08 -17.89 13.45
C ARG A 75 4.78 -17.78 14.24
N ASN A 76 4.30 -16.55 14.47
CA ASN A 76 3.07 -16.32 15.20
C ASN A 76 1.83 -16.65 14.36
N LYS A 77 0.90 -17.40 14.97
CA LYS A 77 -0.35 -17.88 14.33
C LYS A 77 -1.23 -16.73 13.83
N GLU A 78 -1.40 -15.68 14.64
CA GLU A 78 -2.30 -14.57 14.28
C GLU A 78 -1.74 -13.73 13.14
N PHE A 79 -0.43 -13.51 13.13
CA PHE A 79 0.25 -12.83 12.04
C PHE A 79 0.17 -13.63 10.73
N LYS A 80 0.45 -14.95 10.76
CA LYS A 80 0.27 -15.86 9.62
C LYS A 80 -1.16 -15.81 9.08
N LYS A 81 -2.14 -15.88 9.98
CA LYS A 81 -3.56 -15.85 9.66
C LYS A 81 -3.95 -14.56 8.93
N LEU A 82 -3.46 -13.41 9.39
CA LEU A 82 -3.69 -12.12 8.73
C LEU A 82 -3.14 -12.12 7.30
N ASN A 83 -1.87 -12.51 7.11
CA ASN A 83 -1.24 -12.58 5.79
C ASN A 83 -1.97 -13.54 4.85
N PHE A 84 -2.36 -14.70 5.34
CA PHE A 84 -3.14 -15.68 4.58
C PHE A 84 -4.48 -15.08 4.11
N ILE A 85 -5.17 -14.36 4.99
CA ILE A 85 -6.46 -13.74 4.69
C ILE A 85 -6.34 -12.71 3.58
N PHE A 86 -5.37 -11.79 3.67
CA PHE A 86 -5.16 -10.80 2.62
C PHE A 86 -4.73 -11.42 1.30
N LYS A 87 -3.91 -12.48 1.34
CA LYS A 87 -3.61 -13.27 0.14
C LYS A 87 -4.87 -13.89 -0.47
N LYS A 88 -5.76 -14.46 0.36
CA LYS A 88 -7.03 -15.07 -0.05
C LYS A 88 -8.07 -14.03 -0.54
N LEU A 89 -8.01 -12.79 -0.05
CA LEU A 89 -8.89 -11.70 -0.47
C LEU A 89 -8.53 -11.13 -1.87
N LYS A 90 -7.38 -11.49 -2.44
CA LYS A 90 -6.92 -11.00 -3.74
C LYS A 90 -7.99 -11.03 -4.83
N PRO A 91 -8.67 -12.16 -5.13
CA PRO A 91 -9.70 -12.20 -6.17
C PRO A 91 -10.89 -11.30 -5.84
N VAL A 92 -11.29 -11.19 -4.57
CA VAL A 92 -12.40 -10.34 -4.14
C VAL A 92 -12.08 -8.87 -4.39
N ILE A 93 -10.89 -8.43 -4.00
CA ILE A 93 -10.44 -7.04 -4.17
C ILE A 93 -10.27 -6.71 -5.66
N ILE A 94 -9.64 -7.58 -6.43
CA ILE A 94 -9.48 -7.37 -7.88
C ILE A 94 -10.84 -7.28 -8.58
N LYS A 95 -11.79 -8.17 -8.24
CA LYS A 95 -13.16 -8.11 -8.77
C LYS A 95 -13.84 -6.78 -8.40
N LYS A 96 -13.68 -6.31 -7.16
CA LYS A 96 -14.25 -5.06 -6.68
C LYS A 96 -13.74 -3.83 -7.45
N PHE A 97 -12.48 -3.81 -7.84
CA PHE A 97 -11.87 -2.74 -8.63
C PHE A 97 -11.90 -3.00 -10.15
N ASN A 98 -12.51 -4.09 -10.62
CA ASN A 98 -12.41 -4.55 -12.01
C ASN A 98 -12.77 -3.49 -13.06
N LYS A 99 -13.87 -2.74 -12.85
CA LYS A 99 -14.27 -1.63 -13.75
C LYS A 99 -13.13 -0.62 -13.92
N HIS A 100 -12.53 -0.20 -12.81
CA HIS A 100 -11.43 0.77 -12.83
C HIS A 100 -10.14 0.18 -13.39
N ILE A 101 -9.83 -1.08 -13.06
CA ILE A 101 -8.68 -1.78 -13.62
C ILE A 101 -8.77 -1.85 -15.14
N LYS A 102 -9.93 -2.23 -15.69
CA LYS A 102 -10.16 -2.27 -17.14
C LYS A 102 -9.95 -0.91 -17.81
N ASN A 103 -10.39 0.16 -17.16
CA ASN A 103 -10.25 1.52 -17.71
C ASN A 103 -8.79 1.99 -17.81
N TYR A 104 -7.93 1.57 -16.85
CA TYR A 104 -6.55 2.07 -16.76
C TYR A 104 -5.51 1.06 -17.27
N VAL A 105 -5.76 -0.22 -17.03
CA VAL A 105 -4.89 -1.30 -17.45
C VAL A 105 -5.49 -2.00 -18.66
N LYS A 106 -5.47 -1.38 -19.81
CA LYS A 106 -6.13 -1.79 -21.08
C LYS A 106 -5.92 -3.26 -21.52
N ARG A 107 -5.60 -4.18 -20.62
CA ARG A 107 -5.38 -5.62 -20.84
C ARG A 107 -5.98 -6.46 -19.73
N LYS A 108 -6.31 -7.71 -20.09
CA LYS A 108 -6.79 -8.73 -19.14
C LYS A 108 -5.67 -9.08 -18.15
N ILE A 109 -5.91 -8.89 -16.87
CA ILE A 109 -4.98 -9.27 -15.81
C ILE A 109 -5.35 -10.67 -15.32
N SER A 110 -4.37 -11.58 -15.34
CA SER A 110 -4.51 -12.87 -14.65
C SER A 110 -4.32 -12.63 -13.14
N ILE A 111 -5.36 -12.87 -12.36
CA ILE A 111 -5.33 -12.73 -10.90
C ILE A 111 -4.24 -13.61 -10.28
N ASN A 112 -4.04 -14.81 -10.84
CA ASN A 112 -3.05 -15.76 -10.34
C ASN A 112 -1.61 -15.27 -10.55
N SER A 113 -1.36 -14.46 -11.60
CA SER A 113 -0.02 -13.92 -11.85
C SER A 113 0.37 -12.79 -10.89
N LEU A 114 -0.57 -12.19 -10.19
CA LEU A 114 -0.27 -11.14 -9.23
C LEU A 114 0.38 -11.72 -7.97
N LYS A 115 1.52 -11.16 -7.58
CA LYS A 115 2.23 -11.53 -6.36
C LYS A 115 1.70 -10.74 -5.17
N TYR A 116 1.57 -11.38 -4.02
CA TYR A 116 1.23 -10.72 -2.77
C TYR A 116 2.50 -10.50 -1.95
N HIS A 117 2.68 -9.28 -1.49
CA HIS A 117 3.70 -8.92 -0.52
C HIS A 117 3.08 -8.14 0.64
N SER A 118 3.68 -8.27 1.80
CA SER A 118 3.30 -7.50 2.97
C SER A 118 4.53 -7.08 3.75
N SER A 119 4.45 -5.94 4.39
CA SER A 119 5.40 -5.48 5.40
C SER A 119 4.64 -4.96 6.61
N TYR A 120 5.27 -5.02 7.76
CA TYR A 120 4.76 -4.44 9.00
C TYR A 120 5.57 -3.20 9.36
N SER A 121 4.90 -2.15 9.80
CA SER A 121 5.56 -0.91 10.19
C SER A 121 4.97 -0.34 11.47
N VAL A 122 5.84 0.31 12.22
CA VAL A 122 5.46 1.09 13.40
C VAL A 122 5.94 2.52 13.23
N MET A 123 5.08 3.47 13.54
CA MET A 123 5.35 4.90 13.53
C MET A 123 5.26 5.45 14.93
N LYS A 124 6.18 6.37 15.24
CA LYS A 124 6.15 7.22 16.45
C LYS A 124 5.72 8.65 16.13
N LYS A 125 5.55 9.44 17.18
CA LYS A 125 5.38 10.90 17.11
C LYS A 125 6.40 11.54 16.16
N GLY A 126 5.95 12.50 15.37
CA GLY A 126 6.76 13.19 14.36
C GLY A 126 6.75 12.56 12.99
N TYR A 127 6.30 11.30 12.81
CA TYR A 127 6.21 10.72 11.49
C TYR A 127 5.26 11.51 10.58
N LYS A 128 5.73 11.79 9.38
CA LYS A 128 4.95 12.36 8.28
C LYS A 128 5.45 11.78 6.96
N LYS A 129 4.59 11.74 5.95
CA LYS A 129 4.97 11.35 4.61
C LYS A 129 4.43 12.37 3.62
N SER A 130 5.32 12.99 2.86
CA SER A 130 4.95 13.93 1.79
C SER A 130 4.11 13.26 0.70
N PRO A 131 3.35 14.03 -0.09
CA PRO A 131 2.62 13.48 -1.22
C PRO A 131 3.56 12.73 -2.17
N HIS A 132 3.14 11.52 -2.56
CA HIS A 132 3.94 10.64 -3.41
C HIS A 132 3.05 9.66 -4.16
N LEU A 133 3.63 9.03 -5.16
CA LEU A 133 3.11 7.82 -5.79
C LEU A 133 3.88 6.61 -5.26
N ASP A 134 3.19 5.49 -5.17
CA ASP A 134 3.85 4.23 -4.90
C ASP A 134 4.52 3.65 -6.15
N ARG A 135 5.22 2.54 -5.98
CA ARG A 135 5.94 1.85 -7.06
C ARG A 135 4.99 1.46 -8.19
N ARG A 136 5.46 1.57 -9.43
CA ARG A 136 4.67 1.27 -10.63
C ARG A 136 4.24 -0.19 -10.74
N ASP A 137 4.99 -1.11 -10.18
CA ASP A 137 4.68 -2.54 -10.16
C ASP A 137 3.54 -2.92 -9.21
N HIS A 138 3.14 -2.01 -8.31
CA HIS A 138 1.97 -2.20 -7.49
C HIS A 138 0.70 -1.95 -8.31
N LEU A 139 -0.16 -2.95 -8.43
CA LEU A 139 -1.50 -2.76 -9.00
C LEU A 139 -2.45 -2.19 -7.94
N ILE A 140 -2.46 -2.81 -6.78
CA ILE A 140 -3.25 -2.39 -5.63
C ILE A 140 -2.35 -2.37 -4.42
N HIS A 141 -2.43 -1.32 -3.64
CA HIS A 141 -1.86 -1.30 -2.30
C HIS A 141 -2.95 -1.11 -1.24
N MET A 142 -2.67 -1.66 -0.07
CA MET A 142 -3.56 -1.66 1.07
C MET A 142 -2.77 -1.28 2.31
N ILE A 143 -3.36 -0.42 3.14
CA ILE A 143 -2.78 -0.07 4.43
C ILE A 143 -3.82 -0.41 5.49
N PHE A 144 -3.53 -1.43 6.29
CA PHE A 144 -4.36 -1.87 7.40
C PHE A 144 -3.75 -1.43 8.73
N TYR A 145 -4.53 -0.77 9.55
CA TYR A 145 -4.13 -0.23 10.85
C TYR A 145 -4.75 -1.04 11.99
N PRO A 146 -4.06 -2.04 12.55
CA PRO A 146 -4.55 -2.75 13.73
C PRO A 146 -4.58 -1.85 14.96
N TYR A 147 -3.66 -0.88 15.05
CA TYR A 147 -3.59 0.07 16.16
C TYR A 147 -3.25 1.47 15.69
N SER A 148 -4.01 2.48 16.13
CA SER A 148 -3.80 3.90 15.84
C SER A 148 -4.55 4.77 16.86
N ASP A 149 -4.01 5.93 17.17
CA ASP A 149 -4.69 6.98 17.91
C ASP A 149 -5.25 8.04 16.93
N PRO A 150 -6.56 8.04 16.67
CA PRO A 150 -7.15 8.90 15.65
C PRO A 150 -7.24 10.38 16.05
N GLN A 151 -7.04 10.68 17.34
CA GLN A 151 -7.17 12.05 17.87
C GLN A 151 -5.89 12.87 17.69
N LYS A 152 -4.78 12.23 17.38
CA LYS A 152 -3.44 12.83 17.41
C LYS A 152 -2.79 12.92 16.03
N GLY A 153 -3.53 13.30 15.00
CA GLY A 153 -3.00 13.51 13.65
C GLY A 153 -2.69 12.21 12.90
N GLY A 154 -1.80 12.29 11.90
CA GLY A 154 -1.42 11.15 11.08
C GLY A 154 -2.52 10.71 10.11
N GLU A 155 -3.39 11.61 9.68
CA GLU A 155 -4.43 11.32 8.69
C GLU A 155 -3.80 10.86 7.38
N ILE A 156 -4.48 9.94 6.71
CA ILE A 156 -4.18 9.64 5.30
C ILE A 156 -4.86 10.72 4.45
N CYS A 157 -4.05 11.43 3.67
CA CYS A 157 -4.51 12.48 2.77
C CYS A 157 -4.51 11.95 1.34
N ILE A 158 -5.65 12.05 0.68
CA ILE A 158 -5.82 11.80 -0.76
C ILE A 158 -5.72 13.14 -1.48
N HIS A 159 -4.89 13.20 -2.52
CA HIS A 159 -4.63 14.43 -3.24
C HIS A 159 -5.21 14.41 -4.65
N LYS A 160 -5.65 15.59 -5.13
CA LYS A 160 -6.07 15.84 -6.50
C LYS A 160 -5.04 16.76 -7.17
N LEU A 161 -4.72 16.47 -8.43
CA LEU A 161 -3.94 17.39 -9.28
C LEU A 161 -4.73 18.68 -9.51
N LYS A 162 -4.09 19.83 -9.36
CA LYS A 162 -4.68 21.14 -9.70
C LYS A 162 -4.90 21.30 -11.20
N LYS A 163 -3.95 20.79 -11.99
CA LYS A 163 -4.01 20.81 -13.46
C LYS A 163 -3.83 19.41 -14.01
N LYS A 164 -4.53 19.08 -15.09
CA LYS A 164 -4.35 17.83 -15.81
C LYS A 164 -2.91 17.77 -16.33
N LYS A 165 -2.26 16.63 -16.18
CA LYS A 165 -0.88 16.38 -16.63
C LYS A 165 -0.81 15.11 -17.47
N ASN A 166 0.17 15.07 -18.37
CA ASN A 166 0.50 13.89 -19.16
C ASN A 166 1.68 13.11 -18.57
N SER A 167 2.44 13.71 -17.65
CA SER A 167 3.54 13.08 -16.93
C SER A 167 3.36 13.25 -15.42
N PHE A 168 3.85 12.29 -14.66
CA PHE A 168 3.62 12.18 -13.23
C PHE A 168 4.93 11.90 -12.51
N ASP A 169 5.32 12.80 -11.64
CA ASP A 169 6.49 12.64 -10.77
C ASP A 169 6.12 11.81 -9.55
N VAL A 170 7.02 10.93 -9.13
CA VAL A 170 6.82 10.14 -7.91
C VAL A 170 6.67 11.05 -6.70
N PHE A 171 7.45 12.14 -6.66
CA PHE A 171 7.37 13.18 -5.65
C PHE A 171 6.99 14.51 -6.34
N PRO A 172 5.71 14.86 -6.36
CA PRO A 172 5.23 16.03 -7.09
C PRO A 172 5.65 17.32 -6.40
N LYS A 173 5.72 18.42 -7.17
CA LYS A 173 5.91 19.77 -6.60
C LYS A 173 4.74 20.08 -5.66
N LYS A 174 5.05 20.66 -4.49
CA LYS A 174 4.07 20.97 -3.44
C LYS A 174 2.85 21.73 -3.96
N ASN A 175 3.04 22.67 -4.87
CA ASN A 175 1.99 23.52 -5.41
C ASN A 175 1.12 22.85 -6.49
N SER A 176 1.47 21.64 -6.97
CA SER A 176 0.73 20.94 -8.04
C SER A 176 -0.47 20.15 -7.55
N LEU A 177 -0.63 20.01 -6.24
CA LEU A 177 -1.67 19.22 -5.62
C LEU A 177 -2.55 20.04 -4.67
N THR A 178 -3.78 19.56 -4.49
CA THR A 178 -4.68 19.95 -3.39
C THR A 178 -5.10 18.71 -2.62
N ILE A 179 -5.36 18.86 -1.32
CA ILE A 179 -5.94 17.78 -0.52
C ILE A 179 -7.42 17.67 -0.91
N ASN A 180 -7.79 16.53 -1.43
CA ASN A 180 -9.18 16.21 -1.76
C ASN A 180 -9.94 15.63 -0.57
N LYS A 181 -9.27 14.74 0.20
CA LYS A 181 -9.87 14.07 1.36
C LYS A 181 -8.81 13.77 2.41
N LYS A 182 -9.18 13.91 3.69
CA LYS A 182 -8.41 13.43 4.84
C LYS A 182 -9.20 12.35 5.55
N PHE A 183 -8.53 11.25 5.88
CA PHE A 183 -9.10 10.15 6.66
C PHE A 183 -8.43 10.07 8.02
N LYS A 184 -9.21 10.27 9.08
CA LYS A 184 -8.78 9.87 10.42
C LYS A 184 -8.56 8.37 10.45
N VAL A 185 -7.41 7.95 10.93
CA VAL A 185 -7.03 6.53 10.99
C VAL A 185 -7.42 5.97 12.34
N PHE A 186 -8.40 5.10 12.34
CA PHE A 186 -8.89 4.40 13.54
C PHE A 186 -8.27 3.00 13.64
N ASN A 187 -8.32 2.43 14.83
CA ASN A 187 -8.07 1.01 14.99
C ASN A 187 -8.95 0.20 14.04
N ASN A 188 -8.39 -0.88 13.50
CA ASN A 188 -9.12 -1.76 12.60
C ASN A 188 -9.62 -1.08 11.31
N SER A 189 -8.94 -0.03 10.84
CA SER A 189 -9.26 0.60 9.57
C SER A 189 -8.29 0.15 8.46
N CYS A 190 -8.80 0.14 7.23
CA CYS A 190 -8.02 -0.21 6.05
C CYS A 190 -8.35 0.75 4.91
N ILE A 191 -7.33 1.24 4.23
CA ILE A 191 -7.48 1.89 2.94
C ILE A 191 -6.92 0.98 1.85
N ILE A 192 -7.66 0.85 0.76
CA ILE A 192 -7.28 0.08 -0.44
C ILE A 192 -7.28 1.03 -1.62
N ILE A 193 -6.18 1.12 -2.33
CA ILE A 193 -5.99 2.07 -3.43
C ILE A 193 -5.61 1.31 -4.69
N LEU A 194 -6.27 1.61 -5.80
CA LEU A 194 -5.79 1.26 -7.13
C LEU A 194 -4.67 2.23 -7.50
N ASN A 195 -3.47 1.70 -7.70
CA ASN A 195 -2.27 2.50 -7.92
C ASN A 195 -2.19 3.00 -9.37
N VAL A 196 -2.97 4.03 -9.68
CA VAL A 196 -2.91 4.72 -10.98
C VAL A 196 -1.87 5.85 -10.96
N PRO A 197 -1.42 6.36 -12.13
CA PRO A 197 -0.36 7.36 -12.22
C PRO A 197 -0.56 8.67 -11.43
N TRP A 198 -1.78 8.95 -11.02
CA TRP A 198 -2.13 10.14 -10.23
C TRP A 198 -2.68 9.79 -8.83
N ALA A 199 -2.43 8.58 -8.34
CA ALA A 199 -2.88 8.14 -7.02
C ALA A 199 -2.05 8.76 -5.88
N TYR A 200 -1.91 10.09 -5.90
CA TYR A 200 -1.14 10.82 -4.90
C TYR A 200 -1.77 10.76 -3.52
N HIS A 201 -0.99 10.31 -2.57
CA HIS A 201 -1.40 10.24 -1.17
C HIS A 201 -0.25 10.63 -0.24
N SER A 202 -0.60 10.99 0.98
CA SER A 202 0.37 11.39 2.01
C SER A 202 -0.12 11.01 3.40
N VAL A 203 0.75 11.17 4.39
CA VAL A 203 0.39 11.05 5.81
C VAL A 203 0.72 12.36 6.49
N SER A 204 -0.28 12.97 7.13
CA SER A 204 -0.08 14.18 7.95
C SER A 204 0.77 13.88 9.19
N PRO A 205 1.36 14.88 9.86
CA PRO A 205 2.17 14.65 11.04
C PRO A 205 1.42 13.89 12.13
N TYR A 206 2.00 12.79 12.59
CA TYR A 206 1.49 12.00 13.70
C TYR A 206 1.99 12.58 15.02
N LYS A 207 1.08 12.94 15.93
CA LYS A 207 1.37 13.71 17.14
C LYS A 207 1.19 12.90 18.45
N SER A 208 0.70 11.67 18.38
CA SER A 208 0.52 10.82 19.56
C SER A 208 1.86 10.32 20.10
N ASN A 209 1.93 10.16 21.42
CA ASN A 209 3.03 9.47 22.09
C ASN A 209 2.89 7.94 22.02
N LYS A 210 1.71 7.42 21.61
CA LYS A 210 1.47 5.99 21.38
C LYS A 210 1.96 5.60 19.99
N ASP A 211 2.53 4.42 19.86
CA ASP A 211 2.92 3.87 18.57
C ASP A 211 1.70 3.67 17.67
N ARG A 212 1.87 3.92 16.36
CA ARG A 212 0.89 3.52 15.34
C ARG A 212 1.42 2.31 14.60
N LYS A 213 0.65 1.23 14.60
CA LYS A 213 0.98 -0.04 13.94
C LYS A 213 0.22 -0.15 12.62
N TYR A 214 0.87 -0.57 11.55
CA TYR A 214 0.18 -0.82 10.29
C TYR A 214 0.87 -1.88 9.44
N PHE A 215 0.06 -2.53 8.62
CA PHE A 215 0.50 -3.40 7.54
C PHE A 215 0.39 -2.66 6.22
N TYR A 216 1.47 -2.68 5.45
CA TYR A 216 1.45 -2.28 4.06
C TYR A 216 1.46 -3.54 3.21
N MET A 217 0.43 -3.74 2.41
CA MET A 217 0.22 -4.93 1.61
C MET A 217 -0.03 -4.55 0.17
N VAL A 218 0.47 -5.35 -0.77
CA VAL A 218 0.39 -5.04 -2.19
C VAL A 218 0.06 -6.29 -3.02
N TYR A 219 -0.62 -6.07 -4.13
CA TYR A 219 -0.72 -7.04 -5.22
C TYR A 219 0.08 -6.50 -6.39
N ASP A 220 1.21 -7.15 -6.67
CA ASP A 220 2.18 -6.71 -7.66
C ASP A 220 2.06 -7.46 -8.96
N PHE A 221 2.33 -6.76 -10.03
CA PHE A 221 2.66 -7.41 -11.29
C PHE A 221 3.95 -8.22 -11.13
N PRO A 222 4.06 -9.39 -11.79
CA PRO A 222 5.28 -10.16 -11.76
C PRO A 222 6.40 -9.38 -12.48
N ILE A 223 7.37 -8.91 -11.71
CA ILE A 223 8.58 -8.32 -12.27
C ILE A 223 9.50 -9.45 -12.68
N ILE A 224 9.93 -9.43 -13.93
CA ILE A 224 11.02 -10.29 -14.37
C ILE A 224 12.31 -9.64 -13.91
N LYS A 225 13.09 -10.36 -13.11
CA LYS A 225 14.41 -9.93 -12.69
C LYS A 225 15.27 -9.71 -13.94
N SER A 226 15.35 -8.48 -14.41
CA SER A 226 16.47 -8.03 -15.22
C SER A 226 17.50 -7.46 -14.26
N GLY A 227 18.77 -7.62 -14.52
CA GLY A 227 19.87 -7.10 -13.69
C GLY A 227 19.93 -5.57 -13.56
N SER A 228 18.93 -4.84 -14.03
CA SER A 228 18.87 -3.41 -13.94
C SER A 228 18.28 -2.97 -12.60
N LYS A 229 19.01 -2.13 -11.90
CA LYS A 229 18.54 -1.42 -10.70
C LYS A 229 17.32 -0.59 -11.08
N TYR A 230 16.23 -0.81 -10.42
CA TYR A 230 14.95 -0.13 -10.62
C TYR A 230 15.07 1.38 -10.33
N LYS A 231 15.29 2.19 -11.36
CA LYS A 231 15.48 3.66 -11.26
C LYS A 231 14.18 4.46 -11.20
N HIS A 232 13.06 3.86 -10.77
CA HIS A 232 11.72 4.47 -10.85
C HIS A 232 11.51 5.72 -9.99
N ARG A 233 12.38 5.98 -9.00
CA ARG A 233 12.17 7.06 -8.04
C ARG A 233 12.50 8.46 -8.55
N LYS A 234 13.29 8.58 -9.61
CA LYS A 234 13.76 9.87 -10.14
C LYS A 234 13.18 10.23 -11.50
N ALA A 235 12.74 9.26 -12.27
CA ALA A 235 12.20 9.49 -13.60
C ALA A 235 10.70 9.76 -13.53
N GLY A 236 10.27 10.88 -14.08
CA GLY A 236 8.87 11.12 -14.39
C GLY A 236 8.41 10.10 -15.45
N PHE A 237 7.14 9.76 -15.45
CA PHE A 237 6.54 8.89 -16.45
C PHE A 237 5.17 9.43 -16.87
N ASN A 238 4.81 9.24 -18.12
CA ASN A 238 3.48 9.60 -18.59
C ASN A 238 2.46 8.48 -18.32
N GLN A 239 1.17 8.79 -18.47
CA GLN A 239 0.09 7.84 -18.22
C GLN A 239 0.19 6.57 -19.08
N ASN A 240 0.66 6.71 -20.33
CA ASN A 240 0.77 5.57 -21.24
C ASN A 240 1.93 4.64 -20.88
N GLN A 241 2.97 5.16 -20.22
CA GLN A 241 4.15 4.41 -19.81
C GLN A 241 4.00 3.79 -18.42
N PHE A 242 3.06 4.26 -17.60
CA PHE A 242 2.94 3.82 -16.19
C PHE A 242 2.88 2.30 -16.04
N TRP A 243 2.03 1.65 -16.84
CA TRP A 243 1.84 0.20 -16.83
C TRP A 243 2.57 -0.53 -17.96
N LYS A 244 3.34 0.19 -18.78
CA LYS A 244 3.91 -0.34 -20.04
C LYS A 244 4.75 -1.58 -19.80
N HIS A 245 5.67 -1.54 -18.86
CA HIS A 245 6.58 -2.64 -18.61
C HIS A 245 5.89 -3.85 -17.94
N GLU A 246 4.94 -3.65 -17.03
CA GLU A 246 4.18 -4.72 -16.39
C GLU A 246 3.31 -5.47 -17.37
N VAL A 247 2.80 -4.73 -18.35
CA VAL A 247 1.96 -5.28 -19.39
C VAL A 247 2.78 -6.00 -20.44
N ALA A 248 3.90 -5.44 -20.83
CA ALA A 248 4.78 -5.98 -21.86
C ALA A 248 5.49 -7.26 -21.42
N ILE A 249 5.84 -7.39 -20.14
CA ILE A 249 6.38 -8.62 -19.57
C ILE A 249 5.51 -9.84 -19.84
N LYS A 250 4.20 -9.70 -19.87
CA LYS A 250 3.28 -10.80 -20.13
C LYS A 250 3.14 -11.18 -21.59
N SER A 251 3.38 -10.25 -22.49
CA SER A 251 3.14 -10.44 -23.93
C SER A 251 4.39 -10.88 -24.68
N SER A 252 5.56 -10.69 -24.11
CA SER A 252 6.84 -10.94 -24.78
C SER A 252 7.67 -11.97 -24.03
N LYS A 253 8.08 -13.01 -24.73
CA LYS A 253 9.15 -13.90 -24.28
C LYS A 253 10.52 -13.18 -24.28
N ARG A 254 10.62 -12.01 -24.91
CA ARG A 254 11.81 -11.13 -24.98
C ARG A 254 11.73 -10.05 -23.90
N LYS A 255 12.23 -10.32 -22.80
CA LYS A 255 11.88 -9.74 -21.50
C LYS A 255 12.76 -8.64 -20.98
N LYS A 256 13.88 -8.38 -21.64
CA LYS A 256 14.98 -7.59 -21.06
C LYS A 256 14.79 -6.08 -21.14
N THR A 257 13.98 -5.60 -22.06
CA THR A 257 13.86 -4.18 -22.38
C THR A 257 12.91 -3.38 -21.51
N PHE A 258 12.04 -4.04 -20.78
CA PHE A 258 10.94 -3.35 -20.10
C PHE A 258 11.18 -2.94 -18.67
N LEU A 259 12.28 -3.40 -18.09
CA LEU A 259 12.62 -3.07 -16.72
C LEU A 259 13.66 -1.96 -16.60
N THR A 260 14.16 -1.51 -17.74
CA THR A 260 15.19 -0.46 -17.82
C THR A 260 14.63 0.93 -18.08
N GLU A 261 13.35 1.04 -18.40
CA GLU A 261 12.70 2.33 -18.67
C GLU A 261 12.10 3.02 -17.45
#